data_3e1a68949c78716d3a64f26147150732
#
_entry.id   3e1a68949c78716d3a64f26147150732
#
_cell.length_a   1.000
_cell.length_b   1.000
_cell.length_c   1.000
_cell.angle_alpha   90.00
_cell.angle_beta   90.00
_cell.angle_gamma   90.00
#
_symmetry.space_group_name_H-M   'P 1'
#
loop_
_entity.id
_entity.type
_entity.pdbx_description
1 polymer ?
#
loop_
_entity_poly.entity_id
_entity_poly.type
_entity_poly.pdbx_seq_one_letter_code
_entity_poly.pdbx_strand_id
1 'polypeptide(L)'
;MDARDAEWRNHKSRASWVHTLRDLAYPVIGDIEPSKIDTAMVVKVLEQPRGGTTLWLARTETAARLRGRIEAVLDRAKVLGLREGENPARWKGHLEHLLPKKSKVAPVVHHAALDYRQIGAFVAELRQPDGTAARALEFLILNLSRRARSSVPSGPKSTGRKRSGRSRPDA
;
A
#
# COMPACT_ATOMS: atom_id res chain seq x y z
N MET A 1 -12.27 3.81 20.90
CA MET A 1 -12.42 3.91 19.44
C MET A 1 -11.78 5.22 18.99
N ASP A 2 -10.78 5.14 18.11
CA ASP A 2 -10.03 6.32 17.69
C ASP A 2 -10.84 7.10 16.65
N ALA A 3 -10.97 8.42 16.83
CA ALA A 3 -11.70 9.29 15.87
C ALA A 3 -11.18 9.16 14.43
N ARG A 4 -9.94 8.72 14.24
CA ARG A 4 -9.36 8.42 12.93
C ARG A 4 -9.72 7.06 12.34
N ASP A 5 -10.33 6.15 13.11
CA ASP A 5 -10.77 4.87 12.54
C ASP A 5 -11.86 5.07 11.48
N ALA A 6 -12.65 6.15 11.58
CA ALA A 6 -13.65 6.52 10.59
C ALA A 6 -13.07 7.07 9.27
N GLU A 7 -11.82 7.56 9.26
CA GLU A 7 -11.15 8.07 8.04
C GLU A 7 -10.62 6.94 7.14
N TRP A 8 -10.46 5.72 7.66
CA TRP A 8 -9.91 4.61 6.91
C TRP A 8 -10.94 3.98 5.98
N ARG A 9 -11.08 4.51 4.77
CA ARG A 9 -11.92 3.93 3.71
C ARG A 9 -11.49 2.52 3.28
N ASN A 10 -10.25 2.11 3.58
CA ASN A 10 -9.71 0.83 3.15
C ASN A 10 -9.04 0.10 4.31
N HIS A 11 -9.65 -1.02 4.72
CA HIS A 11 -9.15 -1.90 5.78
C HIS A 11 -7.70 -2.39 5.54
N LYS A 12 -7.32 -2.63 4.27
CA LYS A 12 -5.94 -3.01 3.90
C LYS A 12 -4.92 -1.91 4.20
N SER A 13 -5.31 -0.64 4.06
CA SER A 13 -4.43 0.49 4.38
C SER A 13 -4.15 0.59 5.87
N ARG A 14 -5.20 0.40 6.71
CA ARG A 14 -5.03 0.37 8.17
C ARG A 14 -4.12 -0.78 8.61
N ALA A 15 -4.37 -1.99 8.12
CA ALA A 15 -3.53 -3.15 8.41
C ALA A 15 -2.06 -2.91 8.01
N SER A 16 -1.82 -2.32 6.85
CA SER A 16 -0.46 -1.95 6.40
C SER A 16 0.22 -0.94 7.33
N TRP A 17 -0.53 0.03 7.89
CA TRP A 17 0.01 0.99 8.86
C TRP A 17 0.47 0.28 10.13
N VAL A 18 -0.42 -0.49 10.75
CA VAL A 18 -0.15 -1.23 11.97
C VAL A 18 1.03 -2.18 11.80
N HIS A 19 1.02 -2.98 10.73
CA HIS A 19 2.10 -3.92 10.43
C HIS A 19 3.46 -3.23 10.32
N THR A 20 3.53 -2.16 9.55
CA THR A 20 4.81 -1.48 9.31
C THR A 20 5.37 -0.85 10.58
N LEU A 21 4.52 -0.23 11.41
CA LEU A 21 4.97 0.34 12.69
C LEU A 21 5.37 -0.75 13.68
N ARG A 22 4.55 -1.81 13.82
CA ARG A 22 4.83 -2.91 14.73
C ARG A 22 6.12 -3.65 14.38
N ASP A 23 6.33 -3.93 13.09
CA ASP A 23 7.43 -4.79 12.68
C ASP A 23 8.76 -4.03 12.51
N LEU A 24 8.71 -2.72 12.26
CA LEU A 24 9.90 -1.93 11.95
C LEU A 24 10.19 -0.79 12.93
N ALA A 25 9.19 -0.17 13.54
CA ALA A 25 9.41 0.93 14.48
C ALA A 25 9.42 0.46 15.94
N TYR A 26 8.44 -0.36 16.34
CA TYR A 26 8.29 -0.78 17.74
C TYR A 26 9.51 -1.52 18.32
N PRO A 27 10.25 -2.36 17.59
CA PRO A 27 11.46 -2.97 18.14
C PRO A 27 12.53 -1.98 18.57
N VAL A 28 12.47 -0.73 18.10
CA VAL A 28 13.48 0.30 18.39
C VAL A 28 12.94 1.40 19.30
N ILE A 29 11.68 1.82 19.08
CA ILE A 29 11.09 2.99 19.76
C ILE A 29 9.73 2.70 20.41
N GLY A 30 9.24 1.46 20.39
CA GLY A 30 7.88 1.13 20.84
C GLY A 30 7.64 1.36 22.33
N ASP A 31 8.64 1.15 23.16
CA ASP A 31 8.56 1.29 24.63
C ASP A 31 9.04 2.67 25.10
N ILE A 32 9.38 3.58 24.17
CA ILE A 32 9.90 4.90 24.50
C ILE A 32 8.75 5.92 24.49
N GLU A 33 8.69 6.75 25.52
CA GLU A 33 7.72 7.85 25.57
C GLU A 33 7.90 8.79 24.37
N PRO A 34 6.81 9.27 23.76
CA PRO A 34 6.88 10.18 22.62
C PRO A 34 7.72 11.42 22.85
N SER A 35 7.77 11.92 24.08
CA SER A 35 8.60 13.09 24.49
C SER A 35 10.10 12.83 24.39
N LYS A 36 10.53 11.58 24.56
CA LYS A 36 11.94 11.15 24.57
C LYS A 36 12.44 10.67 23.20
N ILE A 37 11.56 10.52 22.22
CA ILE A 37 11.96 10.10 20.88
C ILE A 37 12.67 11.26 20.18
N ASP A 38 13.94 11.09 19.88
CA ASP A 38 14.81 12.04 19.20
C ASP A 38 15.12 11.65 17.73
N THR A 39 15.87 12.50 17.07
CA THR A 39 16.31 12.30 15.68
C THR A 39 17.16 11.05 15.50
N ALA A 40 18.07 10.78 16.45
CA ALA A 40 18.98 9.64 16.36
C ALA A 40 18.19 8.31 16.42
N MET A 41 17.16 8.25 17.26
CA MET A 41 16.27 7.08 17.34
C MET A 41 15.47 6.87 16.06
N VAL A 42 14.95 7.94 15.45
CA VAL A 42 14.25 7.86 14.16
C VAL A 42 15.20 7.39 13.05
N VAL A 43 16.41 7.93 12.99
CA VAL A 43 17.44 7.49 12.03
C VAL A 43 17.78 6.02 12.26
N LYS A 44 17.95 5.57 13.50
CA LYS A 44 18.19 4.17 13.85
C LYS A 44 17.09 3.24 13.34
N VAL A 45 15.82 3.65 13.43
CA VAL A 45 14.70 2.90 12.83
C VAL A 45 14.84 2.81 11.31
N LEU A 46 15.22 3.89 10.64
CA LEU A 46 15.32 3.95 9.18
C LEU A 46 16.58 3.27 8.64
N GLU A 47 17.64 3.22 9.43
CA GLU A 47 18.92 2.60 9.08
C GLU A 47 19.12 1.20 9.67
N GLN A 48 18.09 0.59 10.26
CA GLN A 48 18.19 -0.78 10.75
C GLN A 48 18.69 -1.75 9.67
N PRO A 49 19.49 -2.77 10.02
CA PRO A 49 20.07 -3.69 9.05
C PRO A 49 19.02 -4.45 8.24
N ARG A 50 19.22 -4.50 6.92
CA ARG A 50 18.33 -5.21 6.01
C ARG A 50 19.09 -5.71 4.77
N GLY A 51 19.28 -7.03 4.65
CA GLY A 51 19.89 -7.62 3.46
C GLY A 51 21.30 -7.12 3.15
N GLY A 52 22.15 -6.97 4.15
CA GLY A 52 23.55 -6.51 3.99
C GLY A 52 23.73 -4.99 3.87
N THR A 53 22.64 -4.22 3.97
CA THR A 53 22.66 -2.76 3.98
C THR A 53 21.62 -2.22 4.96
N THR A 54 21.23 -0.95 4.86
CA THR A 54 20.21 -0.35 5.72
C THR A 54 18.82 -0.47 5.12
N LEU A 55 17.78 -0.42 5.95
CA LEU A 55 16.38 -0.41 5.49
C LEU A 55 16.13 0.76 4.50
N TRP A 56 16.72 1.93 4.75
CA TRP A 56 16.59 3.10 3.89
C TRP A 56 17.12 2.84 2.47
N LEU A 57 18.21 2.13 2.34
CA LEU A 57 18.80 1.81 1.03
C LEU A 57 18.16 0.57 0.39
N ALA A 58 17.92 -0.48 1.16
CA ALA A 58 17.38 -1.74 0.65
C ALA A 58 15.91 -1.65 0.24
N ARG A 59 15.09 -0.85 0.95
CA ARG A 59 13.64 -0.72 0.74
C ARG A 59 13.20 0.72 0.92
N THR A 60 13.74 1.60 0.13
CA THR A 60 13.58 3.06 0.21
C THR A 60 12.10 3.50 0.26
N GLU A 61 11.22 2.89 -0.54
CA GLU A 61 9.78 3.21 -0.52
C GLU A 61 9.13 2.85 0.82
N THR A 62 9.46 1.67 1.35
CA THR A 62 8.95 1.22 2.66
C THR A 62 9.47 2.11 3.78
N ALA A 63 10.76 2.44 3.76
CA ALA A 63 11.39 3.29 4.75
C ALA A 63 10.84 4.73 4.72
N ALA A 64 10.62 5.29 3.54
CA ALA A 64 10.01 6.61 3.38
C ALA A 64 8.56 6.64 3.90
N ARG A 65 7.78 5.60 3.65
CA ARG A 65 6.43 5.46 4.21
C ARG A 65 6.45 5.27 5.73
N LEU A 66 7.38 4.46 6.24
CA LEU A 66 7.58 4.27 7.67
C LEU A 66 7.90 5.59 8.35
N ARG A 67 8.85 6.38 7.80
CA ARG A 67 9.17 7.72 8.28
C ARG A 67 7.92 8.61 8.38
N GLY A 68 7.14 8.71 7.30
CA GLY A 68 5.91 9.52 7.30
C GLY A 68 4.85 9.04 8.30
N ARG A 69 4.83 7.74 8.61
CA ARG A 69 3.95 7.18 9.65
C ARG A 69 4.41 7.56 11.05
N ILE A 70 5.72 7.50 11.32
CA ILE A 70 6.32 7.96 12.58
C ILE A 70 6.06 9.46 12.74
N GLU A 71 6.29 10.26 11.70
CA GLU A 71 6.02 11.70 11.69
C GLU A 71 4.57 11.98 12.10
N ALA A 72 3.59 11.33 11.48
CA ALA A 72 2.18 11.52 11.80
C ALA A 72 1.81 11.11 13.24
N VAL A 73 2.44 10.05 13.78
CA VAL A 73 2.23 9.63 15.17
C VAL A 73 2.79 10.67 16.14
N LEU A 74 4.00 11.17 15.87
CA LEU A 74 4.65 12.17 16.72
C LEU A 74 3.99 13.56 16.63
N ASP A 75 3.46 13.93 15.44
CA ASP A 75 2.65 15.15 15.30
C ASP A 75 1.37 15.06 16.12
N ARG A 76 0.71 13.89 16.12
CA ARG A 76 -0.44 13.67 16.99
C ARG A 76 -0.06 13.74 18.46
N ALA A 77 1.06 13.15 18.86
CA ALA A 77 1.54 13.23 20.22
C ALA A 77 1.78 14.68 20.66
N LYS A 78 2.29 15.53 19.77
CA LYS A 78 2.46 16.98 20.01
C LYS A 78 1.11 17.69 20.22
N VAL A 79 0.12 17.41 19.36
CA VAL A 79 -1.23 17.99 19.51
C VAL A 79 -1.90 17.56 20.83
N LEU A 80 -1.61 16.36 21.31
CA LEU A 80 -2.12 15.84 22.60
C LEU A 80 -1.30 16.32 23.81
N GLY A 81 -0.27 17.15 23.64
CA GLY A 81 0.60 17.62 24.71
C GLY A 81 1.55 16.55 25.27
N LEU A 82 1.68 15.40 24.57
CA LEU A 82 2.57 14.30 24.99
C LEU A 82 4.02 14.49 24.55
N ARG A 83 4.30 15.50 23.74
CA ARG A 83 5.65 15.93 23.37
C ARG A 83 5.67 17.41 23.03
N GLU A 84 6.84 18.02 23.21
CA GLU A 84 7.12 19.41 22.80
C GLU A 84 8.20 19.43 21.70
N GLY A 85 8.46 20.62 21.16
CA GLY A 85 9.50 20.86 20.17
C GLY A 85 9.13 20.40 18.76
N GLU A 86 10.16 20.36 17.90
CA GLU A 86 10.04 19.97 16.50
C GLU A 86 9.91 18.45 16.34
N ASN A 87 9.25 18.03 15.27
CA ASN A 87 9.09 16.60 14.99
C ASN A 87 10.40 16.01 14.44
N PRO A 88 11.03 15.03 15.14
CA PRO A 88 12.31 14.44 14.73
C PRO A 88 12.20 13.57 13.47
N ALA A 89 10.99 13.20 13.04
CA ALA A 89 10.75 12.44 11.81
C ALA A 89 10.43 13.36 10.61
N ARG A 90 10.45 14.70 10.78
CA ARG A 90 10.24 15.66 9.69
C ARG A 90 11.30 15.48 8.61
N TRP A 91 10.86 15.44 7.34
CA TRP A 91 11.79 15.29 6.22
C TRP A 91 12.43 16.61 5.85
N LYS A 92 11.60 17.58 5.44
CA LYS A 92 12.06 18.88 4.91
C LYS A 92 12.73 19.72 5.98
N GLY A 93 13.94 20.18 5.69
CA GLY A 93 14.75 20.98 6.62
C GLY A 93 15.30 20.19 7.81
N HIS A 94 15.19 18.85 7.82
CA HIS A 94 15.67 18.01 8.92
C HIS A 94 16.32 16.72 8.42
N LEU A 95 15.59 15.62 8.27
CA LEU A 95 16.15 14.32 7.88
C LEU A 95 16.71 14.28 6.45
N GLU A 96 16.33 15.22 5.59
CA GLU A 96 16.91 15.34 4.24
C GLU A 96 18.40 15.70 4.24
N HIS A 97 18.93 16.20 5.37
CA HIS A 97 20.37 16.46 5.55
C HIS A 97 21.14 15.26 6.10
N LEU A 98 20.43 14.25 6.65
CA LEU A 98 21.02 13.06 7.24
C LEU A 98 20.90 11.84 6.32
N LEU A 99 19.82 11.73 5.57
CA LEU A 99 19.54 10.58 4.72
C LEU A 99 19.51 10.96 3.23
N PRO A 100 20.01 10.12 2.33
CA PRO A 100 19.99 10.40 0.91
C PRO A 100 18.54 10.48 0.39
N LYS A 101 18.30 11.39 -0.56
CA LYS A 101 16.98 11.56 -1.18
C LYS A 101 16.51 10.26 -1.84
N LYS A 102 15.27 9.88 -1.62
CA LYS A 102 14.64 8.68 -2.20
C LYS A 102 14.88 8.53 -3.71
N SER A 103 14.73 9.63 -4.47
CA SER A 103 14.93 9.63 -5.92
C SER A 103 16.36 9.34 -6.37
N LYS A 104 17.35 9.58 -5.48
CA LYS A 104 18.76 9.24 -5.76
C LYS A 104 19.08 7.79 -5.39
N VAL A 105 18.44 7.23 -4.37
CA VAL A 105 18.65 5.84 -3.92
C VAL A 105 17.92 4.86 -4.83
N ALA A 106 16.66 5.14 -5.16
CA ALA A 106 15.83 4.31 -6.02
C ALA A 106 15.23 5.19 -7.13
N PRO A 107 15.94 5.39 -8.24
CA PRO A 107 15.40 6.09 -9.39
C PRO A 107 14.12 5.40 -9.88
N VAL A 108 13.15 6.20 -10.28
CA VAL A 108 11.92 5.66 -10.86
C VAL A 108 12.23 5.13 -12.25
N VAL A 109 12.22 3.80 -12.39
CA VAL A 109 12.26 3.15 -13.70
C VAL A 109 10.80 2.92 -14.11
N HIS A 110 10.35 3.63 -15.14
CA HIS A 110 9.03 3.40 -15.70
C HIS A 110 8.98 2.06 -16.42
N HIS A 111 7.86 1.36 -16.27
CA HIS A 111 7.61 0.16 -17.06
C HIS A 111 7.59 0.51 -18.55
N ALA A 112 8.05 -0.43 -19.39
CA ALA A 112 7.90 -0.30 -20.82
C ALA A 112 6.42 -0.11 -21.18
N ALA A 113 6.15 0.82 -22.04
CA ALA A 113 4.81 1.12 -22.52
C ALA A 113 4.79 1.00 -24.03
N LEU A 114 3.68 0.53 -24.56
CA LEU A 114 3.45 0.52 -26.00
C LEU A 114 3.31 1.98 -26.50
N ASP A 115 3.99 2.32 -27.60
CA ASP A 115 3.81 3.63 -28.25
C ASP A 115 2.33 3.78 -28.65
N TYR A 116 1.74 4.96 -28.37
CA TYR A 116 0.36 5.24 -28.70
C TYR A 116 0.04 5.07 -30.19
N ARG A 117 1.01 5.26 -31.08
CA ARG A 117 0.89 5.03 -32.53
C ARG A 117 0.67 3.58 -32.89
N GLN A 118 1.12 2.65 -32.03
CA GLN A 118 1.00 1.21 -32.22
C GLN A 118 -0.28 0.64 -31.58
N ILE A 119 -1.01 1.43 -30.82
CA ILE A 119 -2.21 0.96 -30.12
C ILE A 119 -3.27 0.41 -31.10
N GLY A 120 -3.45 1.08 -32.27
CA GLY A 120 -4.41 0.62 -33.27
C GLY A 120 -4.08 -0.77 -33.81
N ALA A 121 -2.82 -1.01 -34.17
CA ALA A 121 -2.36 -2.32 -34.63
C ALA A 121 -2.48 -3.39 -33.52
N PHE A 122 -2.06 -3.05 -32.32
CA PHE A 122 -2.18 -3.92 -31.16
C PHE A 122 -3.62 -4.33 -30.85
N VAL A 123 -4.59 -3.39 -30.93
CA VAL A 123 -6.01 -3.71 -30.71
C VAL A 123 -6.54 -4.58 -31.83
N ALA A 124 -6.10 -4.38 -33.08
CA ALA A 124 -6.48 -5.25 -34.19
C ALA A 124 -5.98 -6.69 -33.98
N GLU A 125 -4.75 -6.88 -33.53
CA GLU A 125 -4.19 -8.19 -33.17
C GLU A 125 -4.93 -8.79 -31.96
N LEU A 126 -5.26 -7.99 -30.96
CA LEU A 126 -5.96 -8.42 -29.75
C LEU A 126 -7.37 -8.98 -30.02
N ARG A 127 -7.98 -8.56 -31.11
CA ARG A 127 -9.30 -9.04 -31.55
C ARG A 127 -9.29 -10.40 -32.26
N GLN A 128 -8.11 -10.86 -32.70
CA GLN A 128 -7.99 -12.13 -33.42
C GLN A 128 -8.27 -13.36 -32.55
N PRO A 129 -7.68 -13.49 -31.32
CA PRO A 129 -7.95 -14.63 -30.46
C PRO A 129 -9.34 -14.55 -29.82
N ASP A 130 -10.06 -15.66 -29.86
CA ASP A 130 -11.28 -15.80 -29.09
C ASP A 130 -10.95 -15.99 -27.60
N GLY A 131 -11.51 -15.12 -26.75
CA GLY A 131 -11.32 -15.28 -25.31
C GLY A 131 -11.70 -14.06 -24.48
N THR A 132 -12.11 -14.31 -23.24
CA THR A 132 -12.53 -13.27 -22.30
C THR A 132 -11.39 -12.35 -21.90
N ALA A 133 -10.15 -12.87 -21.88
CA ALA A 133 -8.98 -12.09 -21.52
C ALA A 133 -8.66 -11.00 -22.53
N ALA A 134 -8.72 -11.31 -23.84
CA ALA A 134 -8.49 -10.37 -24.92
C ALA A 134 -9.54 -9.24 -24.89
N ARG A 135 -10.81 -9.61 -24.78
CA ARG A 135 -11.93 -8.64 -24.68
C ARG A 135 -11.85 -7.78 -23.42
N ALA A 136 -11.43 -8.35 -22.27
CA ALA A 136 -11.23 -7.61 -21.06
C ALA A 136 -10.08 -6.60 -21.17
N LEU A 137 -8.99 -6.98 -21.84
CA LEU A 137 -7.87 -6.08 -22.09
C LEU A 137 -8.25 -4.95 -23.05
N GLU A 138 -8.97 -5.24 -24.12
CA GLU A 138 -9.51 -4.23 -25.03
C GLU A 138 -10.41 -3.24 -24.27
N PHE A 139 -11.31 -3.73 -23.44
CA PHE A 139 -12.16 -2.88 -22.59
C PHE A 139 -11.34 -1.98 -21.65
N LEU A 140 -10.28 -2.53 -21.04
CA LEU A 140 -9.36 -1.74 -20.20
C LEU A 140 -8.69 -0.61 -20.98
N ILE A 141 -8.20 -0.89 -22.19
CA ILE A 141 -7.52 0.07 -23.05
C ILE A 141 -8.50 1.19 -23.45
N LEU A 142 -9.66 0.83 -23.98
CA LEU A 142 -10.64 1.78 -24.48
C LEU A 142 -11.25 2.66 -23.38
N ASN A 143 -11.41 2.14 -22.18
CA ASN A 143 -12.00 2.88 -21.06
C ASN A 143 -10.95 3.49 -20.10
N LEU A 144 -9.64 3.35 -20.35
CA LEU A 144 -8.55 3.75 -19.44
C LEU A 144 -8.78 3.26 -18.02
N SER A 145 -9.42 2.10 -17.87
CA SER A 145 -9.86 1.56 -16.60
C SER A 145 -8.77 0.75 -15.93
N ARG A 146 -8.67 0.83 -14.60
CA ARG A 146 -7.79 -0.06 -13.85
C ARG A 146 -8.43 -1.45 -13.76
N ARG A 147 -7.60 -2.51 -13.77
CA ARG A 147 -8.01 -3.92 -13.70
C ARG A 147 -9.12 -4.23 -12.68
N ALA A 148 -9.15 -3.54 -11.55
CA ALA A 148 -10.16 -3.74 -10.51
C ALA A 148 -11.59 -3.32 -10.94
N ARG A 149 -11.75 -2.45 -11.93
CA ARG A 149 -13.06 -1.98 -12.42
C ARG A 149 -13.61 -2.84 -13.55
N SER A 150 -12.77 -3.62 -14.20
CA SER A 150 -13.16 -4.51 -15.31
C SER A 150 -13.44 -5.95 -14.88
N SER A 151 -13.36 -6.28 -13.59
CA SER A 151 -13.89 -7.53 -13.08
C SER A 151 -15.41 -7.53 -13.26
N VAL A 152 -15.86 -8.35 -14.18
CA VAL A 152 -17.31 -8.61 -14.40
C VAL A 152 -17.93 -9.01 -13.07
N PRO A 153 -19.01 -8.38 -12.62
CA PRO A 153 -19.72 -8.86 -11.44
C PRO A 153 -20.09 -10.31 -11.69
N SER A 154 -19.64 -11.20 -10.81
CA SER A 154 -20.07 -12.59 -10.83
C SER A 154 -21.59 -12.58 -10.69
N GLY A 155 -22.27 -13.05 -11.74
CA GLY A 155 -23.74 -13.14 -11.75
C GLY A 155 -24.23 -13.90 -10.52
N PRO A 156 -25.51 -13.75 -10.15
CA PRO A 156 -26.07 -14.35 -8.96
C PRO A 156 -25.79 -15.86 -8.99
N LYS A 157 -25.14 -16.36 -7.93
CA LYS A 157 -24.91 -17.80 -7.76
C LYS A 157 -26.28 -18.48 -7.80
N SER A 158 -26.51 -19.28 -8.85
CA SER A 158 -27.69 -20.14 -8.94
C SER A 158 -27.74 -20.99 -7.68
N THR A 159 -28.64 -20.66 -6.78
CA THR A 159 -28.99 -21.54 -5.66
C THR A 159 -29.73 -22.75 -6.22
N GLY A 160 -28.99 -23.82 -6.41
CA GLY A 160 -29.53 -25.11 -6.80
C GLY A 160 -30.63 -25.51 -5.82
N ARG A 161 -31.87 -25.43 -6.27
CA ARG A 161 -33.07 -25.89 -5.56
C ARG A 161 -32.91 -27.39 -5.32
N LYS A 162 -32.60 -27.80 -4.09
CA LYS A 162 -32.66 -29.18 -3.65
C LYS A 162 -34.10 -29.68 -3.88
N ARG A 163 -34.29 -30.58 -4.86
CA ARG A 163 -35.52 -31.37 -4.99
C ARG A 163 -35.57 -32.31 -3.80
N SER A 164 -36.45 -32.02 -2.85
CA SER A 164 -36.83 -32.98 -1.83
C SER A 164 -37.55 -34.14 -2.47
N GLY A 165 -36.92 -35.31 -2.49
CA GLY A 165 -37.56 -36.58 -2.87
C GLY A 165 -38.64 -36.92 -1.87
N ARG A 166 -39.89 -36.94 -2.35
CA ARG A 166 -41.02 -37.50 -1.63
C ARG A 166 -40.89 -39.03 -1.72
N SER A 167 -40.58 -39.67 -0.60
CA SER A 167 -40.77 -41.13 -0.44
C SER A 167 -42.26 -41.42 -0.38
N ARG A 168 -42.72 -42.33 -1.22
CA ARG A 168 -44.05 -42.95 -1.14
C ARG A 168 -44.00 -44.02 -0.04
N PRO A 169 -45.03 -44.15 0.78
CA PRO A 169 -45.21 -45.35 1.61
C PRO A 169 -45.88 -46.44 0.77
N ASP A 170 -45.27 -47.60 0.82
CA ASP A 170 -45.89 -48.84 0.32
C ASP A 170 -46.96 -49.33 1.33
N ALA A 171 -48.09 -49.74 0.77
CA ALA A 171 -49.17 -50.44 1.47
C ALA A 171 -48.88 -51.92 1.64
#